data_9ff868c0017ba578dd0da4716df99da0
#
_entry.id   9ff868c0017ba578dd0da4716df99da0
#
_cell.length_a   1.000
_cell.length_b   1.000
_cell.length_c   1.000
_cell.angle_alpha   90.00
_cell.angle_beta   90.00
_cell.angle_gamma   90.00
#
_symmetry.space_group_name_H-M   'P 1'
#
loop_
_entity.id
_entity.type
_entity.pdbx_description
1 polymer ?
#
loop_
_entity_poly.entity_id
_entity_poly.type
_entity_poly.pdbx_seq_one_letter_code
_entity_poly.pdbx_strand_id
1 'polypeptide(L)'
;MNKDEARKRIAELSEVIDNHNYKYYVLAQPSISDYDFDMLMNELIALEKEFPELALSSSPTQRVGGDITKEFPLVKHRYPMLSLANSYNRDEIIDFIKRIEKTIEEPVEFVCELKFDGVSISLTYENGVLVRAVTRGDGTQGDEVTANIKTIHSIPLKLHGDYPAFLEMRGEVLHLDP
;
A
#
# COMPACT_ATOMS: atom_id res chain seq x y z
N MET A 1 -11.36 28.32 16.40
CA MET A 1 -10.90 27.17 17.22
C MET A 1 -9.45 27.41 17.60
N ASN A 2 -9.02 27.06 18.82
CA ASN A 2 -7.59 27.21 19.16
C ASN A 2 -6.76 26.04 18.58
N LYS A 3 -5.43 26.21 18.55
CA LYS A 3 -4.51 25.24 17.92
C LYS A 3 -4.54 23.84 18.56
N ASP A 4 -4.73 23.75 19.87
CA ASP A 4 -4.76 22.46 20.56
C ASP A 4 -6.09 21.72 20.32
N GLU A 5 -7.19 22.46 20.26
CA GLU A 5 -8.50 21.92 19.83
C GLU A 5 -8.46 21.44 18.38
N ALA A 6 -7.83 22.22 17.47
CA ALA A 6 -7.66 21.84 16.07
C ALA A 6 -6.84 20.56 15.94
N ARG A 7 -5.72 20.45 16.66
CA ARG A 7 -4.87 19.23 16.65
C ARG A 7 -5.66 17.98 17.07
N LYS A 8 -6.42 18.11 18.15
CA LYS A 8 -7.26 17.01 18.64
C LYS A 8 -8.31 16.61 17.61
N ARG A 9 -8.99 17.61 17.02
CA ARG A 9 -10.05 17.37 16.05
C ARG A 9 -9.53 16.77 14.74
N ILE A 10 -8.38 17.23 14.24
CA ILE A 10 -7.71 16.63 13.05
C ILE A 10 -7.37 15.17 13.31
N ALA A 11 -6.84 14.83 14.49
CA ALA A 11 -6.50 13.45 14.83
C ALA A 11 -7.76 12.56 14.89
N GLU A 12 -8.83 13.02 15.54
CA GLU A 12 -10.12 12.31 15.62
C GLU A 12 -10.73 12.08 14.24
N LEU A 13 -10.78 13.12 13.38
CA LEU A 13 -11.32 13.02 12.03
C LEU A 13 -10.50 12.06 11.17
N SER A 14 -9.19 12.14 11.23
CA SER A 14 -8.30 11.25 10.48
C SER A 14 -8.53 9.79 10.85
N GLU A 15 -8.67 9.47 12.13
CA GLU A 15 -8.93 8.11 12.61
C GLU A 15 -10.32 7.61 12.18
N VAL A 16 -11.34 8.44 12.29
CA VAL A 16 -12.72 8.10 11.89
C VAL A 16 -12.80 7.85 10.39
N ILE A 17 -12.23 8.73 9.57
CA ILE A 17 -12.22 8.61 8.11
C ILE A 17 -11.42 7.37 7.66
N ASP A 18 -10.26 7.10 8.26
CA ASP A 18 -9.48 5.90 7.96
C ASP A 18 -10.24 4.61 8.29
N ASN A 19 -10.98 4.58 9.40
CA ASN A 19 -11.81 3.44 9.75
C ASN A 19 -12.97 3.24 8.76
N HIS A 20 -13.62 4.32 8.29
CA HIS A 20 -14.65 4.22 7.25
C HIS A 20 -14.08 3.76 5.91
N ASN A 21 -12.92 4.27 5.50
CA ASN A 21 -12.20 3.81 4.32
C ASN A 21 -11.87 2.32 4.41
N TYR A 22 -11.35 1.85 5.54
CA TYR A 22 -11.06 0.43 5.75
C TYR A 22 -12.31 -0.44 5.64
N LYS A 23 -13.42 -0.04 6.27
CA LYS A 23 -14.69 -0.76 6.17
C LYS A 23 -15.23 -0.79 4.74
N TYR A 24 -15.15 0.31 4.02
CA TYR A 24 -15.66 0.42 2.66
C TYR A 24 -14.80 -0.36 1.66
N TYR A 25 -13.46 -0.07 1.59
CA TYR A 25 -12.59 -0.59 0.55
C TYR A 25 -12.00 -1.97 0.86
N VAL A 26 -11.84 -2.35 2.13
CA VAL A 26 -11.23 -3.63 2.52
C VAL A 26 -12.27 -4.65 2.95
N LEU A 27 -13.25 -4.24 3.76
CA LEU A 27 -14.26 -5.16 4.28
C LEU A 27 -15.54 -5.22 3.42
N ALA A 28 -15.72 -4.32 2.44
CA ALA A 28 -16.95 -4.14 1.66
C ALA A 28 -18.20 -3.98 2.57
N GLN A 29 -18.06 -3.30 3.71
CA GLN A 29 -19.09 -3.08 4.72
C GLN A 29 -19.20 -1.59 5.07
N PRO A 30 -19.75 -0.74 4.18
CA PRO A 30 -19.93 0.68 4.45
C PRO A 30 -20.83 0.87 5.69
N SER A 31 -20.43 1.78 6.57
CA SER A 31 -21.12 2.02 7.85
C SER A 31 -21.71 3.43 7.99
N ILE A 32 -21.48 4.31 6.99
CA ILE A 32 -22.08 5.64 6.87
C ILE A 32 -22.48 5.90 5.42
N SER A 33 -23.30 6.94 5.18
CA SER A 33 -23.62 7.39 3.83
C SER A 33 -22.44 8.13 3.18
N ASP A 34 -22.44 8.20 1.83
CA ASP A 34 -21.44 8.98 1.10
C ASP A 34 -21.49 10.46 1.50
N TYR A 35 -22.68 10.99 1.74
CA TYR A 35 -22.86 12.37 2.21
C TYR A 35 -22.21 12.62 3.58
N ASP A 36 -22.40 11.71 4.55
CA ASP A 36 -21.79 11.85 5.87
C ASP A 36 -20.27 11.73 5.79
N PHE A 37 -19.77 10.83 4.93
CA PHE A 37 -18.34 10.69 4.67
C PHE A 37 -17.74 11.98 4.09
N ASP A 38 -18.40 12.56 3.07
CA ASP A 38 -17.98 13.83 2.46
C ASP A 38 -17.94 14.99 3.45
N MET A 39 -18.91 15.03 4.38
CA MET A 39 -18.93 16.06 5.43
C MET A 39 -17.72 15.94 6.37
N LEU A 40 -17.36 14.72 6.79
CA LEU A 40 -16.16 14.49 7.61
C LEU A 40 -14.87 14.87 6.87
N MET A 41 -14.77 14.48 5.59
CA MET A 41 -13.63 14.81 4.75
C MET A 41 -13.49 16.31 4.53
N ASN A 42 -14.58 17.02 4.25
CA ASN A 42 -14.57 18.48 4.06
C ASN A 42 -14.19 19.22 5.35
N GLU A 43 -14.62 18.74 6.53
CA GLU A 43 -14.20 19.30 7.81
C GLU A 43 -12.69 19.13 8.01
N LEU A 44 -12.13 17.94 7.73
CA LEU A 44 -10.70 17.67 7.84
C LEU A 44 -9.88 18.57 6.90
N ILE A 45 -10.29 18.67 5.62
CA ILE A 45 -9.64 19.56 4.63
C ILE A 45 -9.64 21.02 5.09
N ALA A 46 -10.75 21.50 5.63
CA ALA A 46 -10.87 22.87 6.11
C ALA A 46 -9.91 23.14 7.29
N LEU A 47 -9.81 22.21 8.23
CA LEU A 47 -8.92 22.30 9.38
C LEU A 47 -7.44 22.25 8.98
N GLU A 48 -7.06 21.37 8.08
CA GLU A 48 -5.69 21.27 7.57
C GLU A 48 -5.30 22.50 6.74
N LYS A 49 -6.26 23.13 6.07
CA LYS A 49 -6.03 24.40 5.37
C LYS A 49 -5.85 25.58 6.33
N GLU A 50 -6.58 25.61 7.45
CA GLU A 50 -6.47 26.64 8.48
C GLU A 50 -5.19 26.47 9.32
N PHE A 51 -4.75 25.20 9.54
CA PHE A 51 -3.59 24.83 10.35
C PHE A 51 -2.65 23.88 9.58
N PRO A 52 -1.96 24.35 8.52
CA PRO A 52 -1.15 23.49 7.65
C PRO A 52 -0.04 22.72 8.39
N GLU A 53 0.49 23.29 9.48
CA GLU A 53 1.52 22.66 10.30
C GLU A 53 1.01 21.48 11.15
N LEU A 54 -0.30 21.28 11.22
CA LEU A 54 -0.92 20.14 11.91
C LEU A 54 -1.32 19.01 10.95
N ALA A 55 -1.23 19.24 9.63
CA ALA A 55 -1.53 18.22 8.63
C ALA A 55 -0.52 17.06 8.75
N LEU A 56 -1.05 15.83 8.83
CA LEU A 56 -0.25 14.61 8.94
C LEU A 56 0.09 14.06 7.56
N SER A 57 1.32 13.53 7.38
CA SER A 57 1.70 12.85 6.13
C SER A 57 0.85 11.60 5.85
N SER A 58 0.21 11.03 6.87
CA SER A 58 -0.72 9.91 6.81
C SER A 58 -2.20 10.35 6.78
N SER A 59 -2.50 11.64 6.65
CA SER A 59 -3.88 12.10 6.58
C SER A 59 -4.61 11.48 5.38
N PRO A 60 -5.88 11.11 5.53
CA PRO A 60 -6.72 10.68 4.41
C PRO A 60 -6.78 11.69 3.26
N THR A 61 -6.59 12.98 3.54
CA THR A 61 -6.54 14.05 2.53
C THR A 61 -5.34 13.94 1.59
N GLN A 62 -4.27 13.23 1.99
CA GLN A 62 -3.08 12.99 1.15
C GLN A 62 -3.31 11.96 0.03
N ARG A 63 -4.52 11.38 -0.07
CA ARG A 63 -4.92 10.49 -1.18
C ARG A 63 -5.28 11.22 -2.46
N VAL A 64 -5.37 12.54 -2.45
CA VAL A 64 -5.62 13.34 -3.65
C VAL A 64 -4.32 13.37 -4.46
N GLY A 65 -4.36 12.88 -5.71
CA GLY A 65 -3.22 12.91 -6.61
C GLY A 65 -2.72 14.34 -6.78
N GLY A 66 -1.43 14.54 -6.47
CA GLY A 66 -0.72 15.76 -6.80
C GLY A 66 -0.50 15.90 -8.31
N ASP A 67 0.12 17.00 -8.73
CA ASP A 67 0.52 17.23 -10.12
C ASP A 67 1.28 16.02 -10.69
N ILE A 68 1.04 15.71 -11.98
CA ILE A 68 1.70 14.62 -12.70
C ILE A 68 3.20 14.85 -12.62
N THR A 69 3.88 14.06 -11.80
CA THR A 69 5.34 14.06 -11.71
C THR A 69 5.87 13.52 -13.03
N LYS A 70 6.62 14.33 -13.77
CA LYS A 70 7.17 13.95 -15.07
C LYS A 70 8.39 13.03 -14.97
N GLU A 71 9.06 13.00 -13.82
CA GLU A 71 10.22 12.17 -13.55
C GLU A 71 10.09 11.57 -12.14
N PHE A 72 10.25 10.25 -12.04
CA PHE A 72 10.26 9.55 -10.78
C PHE A 72 11.70 9.34 -10.30
N PRO A 73 12.03 9.70 -9.05
CA PRO A 73 13.35 9.41 -8.48
C PRO A 73 13.60 7.90 -8.44
N LEU A 74 14.80 7.48 -8.84
CA LEU A 74 15.24 6.10 -8.68
C LEU A 74 15.64 5.83 -7.23
N VAL A 75 15.13 4.73 -6.68
CA VAL A 75 15.40 4.28 -5.31
C VAL A 75 15.91 2.85 -5.33
N LYS A 76 17.03 2.61 -4.64
CA LYS A 76 17.58 1.27 -4.45
C LYS A 76 16.74 0.46 -3.45
N HIS A 77 16.41 -0.77 -3.80
CA HIS A 77 15.72 -1.69 -2.91
C HIS A 77 16.62 -2.12 -1.76
N ARG A 78 16.04 -2.23 -0.56
CA ARG A 78 16.76 -2.80 0.59
C ARG A 78 17.02 -4.29 0.39
N TYR A 79 16.07 -4.99 -0.20
CA TYR A 79 16.18 -6.39 -0.61
C TYR A 79 15.84 -6.50 -2.10
N PRO A 80 16.60 -7.27 -2.89
CA PRO A 80 16.31 -7.43 -4.32
C PRO A 80 14.88 -7.94 -4.57
N MET A 81 14.23 -7.40 -5.59
CA MET A 81 12.92 -7.87 -6.07
C MET A 81 13.16 -8.87 -7.21
N LEU A 82 13.21 -10.15 -6.85
CA LEU A 82 13.49 -11.23 -7.80
C LEU A 82 12.28 -11.54 -8.67
N SER A 83 12.54 -11.99 -9.90
CA SER A 83 11.52 -12.53 -10.81
C SER A 83 11.44 -14.05 -10.65
N LEU A 84 10.24 -14.59 -10.82
CA LEU A 84 10.03 -16.03 -10.92
C LEU A 84 10.54 -16.54 -12.27
N ALA A 85 11.11 -17.74 -12.29
CA ALA A 85 11.43 -18.45 -13.52
C ALA A 85 10.13 -18.96 -14.18
N ASN A 86 10.15 -19.07 -15.50
CA ASN A 86 9.04 -19.65 -16.26
C ASN A 86 9.26 -21.14 -16.49
N SER A 87 8.17 -21.90 -16.61
CA SER A 87 8.14 -23.27 -17.10
C SER A 87 7.11 -23.36 -18.22
N TYR A 88 7.47 -23.99 -19.33
CA TYR A 88 6.65 -24.02 -20.55
C TYR A 88 6.11 -25.41 -20.86
N ASN A 89 6.58 -26.45 -20.14
CA ASN A 89 6.16 -27.82 -20.35
C ASN A 89 6.19 -28.64 -19.04
N ARG A 90 5.64 -29.81 -19.11
CA ARG A 90 5.52 -30.72 -17.95
C ARG A 90 6.89 -31.20 -17.42
N ASP A 91 7.84 -31.41 -18.28
CA ASP A 91 9.16 -31.95 -17.88
C ASP A 91 9.94 -30.94 -17.04
N GLU A 92 9.86 -29.65 -17.38
CA GLU A 92 10.44 -28.57 -16.58
C GLU A 92 9.85 -28.48 -15.17
N ILE A 93 8.53 -28.71 -15.03
CA ILE A 93 7.87 -28.75 -13.73
C ILE A 93 8.32 -29.97 -12.92
N ILE A 94 8.45 -31.16 -13.59
CA ILE A 94 8.96 -32.35 -12.94
C ILE A 94 10.39 -32.14 -12.46
N ASP A 95 11.24 -31.49 -13.26
CA ASP A 95 12.60 -31.20 -12.89
C ASP A 95 12.69 -30.17 -11.75
N PHE A 96 11.79 -29.20 -11.71
CA PHE A 96 11.66 -28.26 -10.59
C PHE A 96 11.34 -29.03 -9.29
N ILE A 97 10.33 -29.91 -9.31
CA ILE A 97 9.96 -30.74 -8.15
C ILE A 97 11.14 -31.59 -7.70
N LYS A 98 11.81 -32.31 -8.61
CA LYS A 98 12.96 -33.15 -8.28
C LYS A 98 14.13 -32.37 -7.68
N ARG A 99 14.37 -31.13 -8.10
CA ARG A 99 15.40 -30.28 -7.50
C ARG A 99 15.08 -29.95 -6.04
N ILE A 100 13.81 -29.66 -5.73
CA ILE A 100 13.37 -29.38 -4.38
C ILE A 100 13.49 -30.63 -3.51
N GLU A 101 12.97 -31.76 -3.95
CA GLU A 101 13.03 -33.05 -3.24
C GLU A 101 14.46 -33.53 -2.95
N LYS A 102 15.44 -33.18 -3.79
CA LYS A 102 16.86 -33.46 -3.52
C LYS A 102 17.46 -32.60 -2.42
N THR A 103 16.87 -31.44 -2.14
CA THR A 103 17.40 -30.47 -1.18
C THR A 103 16.71 -30.58 0.17
N ILE A 104 15.47 -31.06 0.18
CA ILE A 104 14.61 -31.15 1.37
C ILE A 104 14.36 -32.64 1.63
N GLU A 105 14.71 -33.13 2.83
CA GLU A 105 14.52 -34.53 3.23
C GLU A 105 13.09 -34.86 3.65
N GLU A 106 12.27 -33.84 3.92
CA GLU A 106 10.88 -33.97 4.35
C GLU A 106 9.92 -34.00 3.15
N PRO A 107 8.72 -34.60 3.27
CA PRO A 107 7.70 -34.54 2.24
C PRO A 107 7.32 -33.10 1.92
N VAL A 108 7.29 -32.74 0.64
CA VAL A 108 6.99 -31.38 0.18
C VAL A 108 5.56 -31.33 -0.37
N GLU A 109 4.79 -30.37 0.12
CA GLU A 109 3.47 -30.02 -0.44
C GLU A 109 3.61 -28.78 -1.32
N PHE A 110 2.85 -28.75 -2.42
CA PHE A 110 2.85 -27.63 -3.37
C PHE A 110 1.49 -26.95 -3.40
N VAL A 111 1.51 -25.60 -3.40
CA VAL A 111 0.34 -24.75 -3.60
C VAL A 111 0.44 -24.13 -4.99
N CYS A 112 -0.67 -24.17 -5.74
CA CYS A 112 -0.78 -23.50 -7.03
C CYS A 112 -1.61 -22.23 -6.87
N GLU A 113 -1.06 -21.11 -7.32
CA GLU A 113 -1.68 -19.79 -7.26
C GLU A 113 -1.69 -19.14 -8.64
N LEU A 114 -2.63 -18.23 -8.88
CA LEU A 114 -2.61 -17.40 -10.08
C LEU A 114 -1.46 -16.39 -9.99
N LYS A 115 -0.67 -16.30 -11.07
CA LYS A 115 0.31 -15.23 -11.21
C LYS A 115 -0.37 -14.07 -11.95
N PHE A 116 -0.80 -13.10 -11.18
CA PHE A 116 -1.40 -11.89 -11.74
C PHE A 116 -0.35 -11.06 -12.49
N ASP A 117 -0.81 -10.39 -13.56
CA ASP A 117 0.00 -9.47 -14.34
C ASP A 117 -0.37 -8.02 -14.00
N GLY A 118 0.62 -7.22 -13.59
CA GLY A 118 0.43 -5.86 -13.15
C GLY A 118 1.77 -5.14 -12.90
N VAL A 119 1.78 -4.20 -11.99
CA VAL A 119 2.98 -3.47 -11.58
C VAL A 119 3.44 -3.95 -10.20
N SER A 120 4.55 -4.66 -10.16
CA SER A 120 5.17 -5.09 -8.91
C SER A 120 5.65 -3.90 -8.11
N ILE A 121 5.29 -3.87 -6.82
CA ILE A 121 5.53 -2.76 -5.91
C ILE A 121 6.11 -3.23 -4.58
N SER A 122 7.04 -2.45 -4.03
CA SER A 122 7.50 -2.55 -2.65
C SER A 122 6.94 -1.38 -1.85
N LEU A 123 6.24 -1.66 -0.76
CA LEU A 123 5.65 -0.70 0.17
C LEU A 123 6.45 -0.70 1.46
N THR A 124 6.92 0.46 1.90
CA THR A 124 7.64 0.63 3.16
C THR A 124 6.77 1.37 4.16
N TYR A 125 6.59 0.75 5.31
CA TYR A 125 5.93 1.35 6.47
C TYR A 125 6.95 1.54 7.61
N GLU A 126 6.93 2.73 8.20
CA GLU A 126 7.69 3.05 9.42
C GLU A 126 6.70 3.47 10.51
N ASN A 127 6.79 2.79 11.65
CA ASN A 127 5.84 3.00 12.77
C ASN A 127 4.37 2.96 12.34
N GLY A 128 4.07 2.06 11.39
CA GLY A 128 2.74 1.86 10.84
C GLY A 128 2.30 2.86 9.77
N VAL A 129 3.12 3.86 9.42
CA VAL A 129 2.79 4.87 8.39
C VAL A 129 3.47 4.51 7.07
N LEU A 130 2.74 4.58 5.95
CA LEU A 130 3.29 4.41 4.60
C LEU A 130 4.22 5.58 4.28
N VAL A 131 5.53 5.30 4.25
CA VAL A 131 6.56 6.31 3.97
C VAL A 131 7.09 6.25 2.55
N ARG A 132 7.01 5.08 1.89
CA ARG A 132 7.56 4.91 0.55
C ARG A 132 6.90 3.77 -0.22
N ALA A 133 6.76 3.98 -1.54
CA ALA A 133 6.40 2.94 -2.50
C ALA A 133 7.33 3.01 -3.71
N VAL A 134 7.89 1.85 -4.13
CA VAL A 134 8.88 1.76 -5.19
C VAL A 134 8.50 0.62 -6.14
N THR A 135 8.51 0.87 -7.45
CA THR A 135 8.29 -0.18 -8.47
C THR A 135 9.45 -1.17 -8.46
N ARG A 136 9.25 -2.37 -9.01
CA ARG A 136 10.33 -3.36 -9.10
C ARG A 136 11.54 -2.84 -9.89
N GLY A 137 11.32 -2.10 -10.98
CA GLY A 137 12.38 -1.67 -11.89
C GLY A 137 13.18 -2.86 -12.41
N ASP A 138 14.52 -2.78 -12.32
CA ASP A 138 15.44 -3.85 -12.70
C ASP A 138 15.62 -4.93 -11.59
N GLY A 139 14.90 -4.80 -10.48
CA GLY A 139 14.99 -5.68 -9.31
C GLY A 139 16.00 -5.25 -8.26
N THR A 140 16.92 -4.35 -8.58
CA THR A 140 17.87 -3.74 -7.62
C THR A 140 17.48 -2.31 -7.25
N GLN A 141 16.83 -1.61 -8.17
CA GLN A 141 16.28 -0.25 -8.00
C GLN A 141 15.03 -0.08 -8.84
N GLY A 142 14.15 0.81 -8.43
CA GLY A 142 12.92 1.13 -9.14
C GLY A 142 12.50 2.59 -8.94
N ASP A 143 11.41 2.96 -9.57
CA ASP A 143 10.83 4.31 -9.50
C ASP A 143 10.09 4.51 -8.18
N GLU A 144 10.32 5.63 -7.52
CA GLU A 144 9.59 6.06 -6.33
C GLU A 144 8.22 6.62 -6.75
N VAL A 145 7.16 5.93 -6.38
CA VAL A 145 5.78 6.21 -6.80
C VAL A 145 4.82 6.38 -5.62
N THR A 146 5.31 6.81 -4.47
CA THR A 146 4.52 6.92 -3.24
C THR A 146 3.27 7.79 -3.42
N ALA A 147 3.39 8.91 -4.13
CA ALA A 147 2.25 9.80 -4.40
C ALA A 147 1.15 9.08 -5.19
N ASN A 148 1.52 8.29 -6.20
CA ASN A 148 0.57 7.49 -6.99
C ASN A 148 -0.07 6.38 -6.14
N ILE A 149 0.72 5.66 -5.36
CA ILE A 149 0.23 4.57 -4.51
C ILE A 149 -0.73 5.08 -3.43
N LYS A 150 -0.52 6.27 -2.89
CA LYS A 150 -1.44 6.88 -1.94
C LYS A 150 -2.86 7.11 -2.50
N THR A 151 -3.03 7.16 -3.82
CA THR A 151 -4.36 7.26 -4.45
C THR A 151 -5.13 5.94 -4.46
N ILE A 152 -4.47 4.81 -4.21
CA ILE A 152 -5.09 3.49 -4.17
C ILE A 152 -5.74 3.29 -2.80
N HIS A 153 -7.06 3.33 -2.76
CA HIS A 153 -7.82 3.30 -1.51
C HIS A 153 -7.69 2.01 -0.70
N SER A 154 -7.44 0.86 -1.36
CA SER A 154 -7.20 -0.42 -0.69
C SER A 154 -5.85 -0.50 0.01
N ILE A 155 -4.91 0.41 -0.27
CA ILE A 155 -3.62 0.48 0.41
C ILE A 155 -3.75 1.42 1.61
N PRO A 156 -3.58 0.93 2.86
CA PRO A 156 -3.68 1.77 4.05
C PRO A 156 -2.52 2.77 4.11
N LEU A 157 -2.81 4.04 4.36
CA LEU A 157 -1.77 5.03 4.66
C LEU A 157 -1.19 4.83 6.07
N LYS A 158 -1.99 4.20 6.96
CA LYS A 158 -1.59 3.80 8.30
C LYS A 158 -2.10 2.39 8.58
N LEU A 159 -1.23 1.51 9.07
CA LEU A 159 -1.57 0.15 9.44
C LEU A 159 -2.48 0.11 10.67
N HIS A 160 -3.34 -0.90 10.74
CA HIS A 160 -4.22 -1.17 11.87
C HIS A 160 -3.68 -2.35 12.70
N GLY A 161 -4.01 -2.38 13.99
CA GLY A 161 -3.61 -3.46 14.91
C GLY A 161 -2.13 -3.41 15.28
N ASP A 162 -1.55 -4.55 15.59
CA ASP A 162 -0.15 -4.68 15.98
C ASP A 162 0.74 -4.79 14.74
N TYR A 163 1.78 -3.97 14.66
CA TYR A 163 2.72 -3.93 13.55
C TYR A 163 4.15 -3.66 14.04
N PRO A 164 5.17 -4.16 13.34
CA PRO A 164 6.57 -3.86 13.66
C PRO A 164 6.90 -2.39 13.35
N ALA A 165 7.92 -1.86 14.02
CA ALA A 165 8.40 -0.48 13.78
C ALA A 165 8.82 -0.23 12.33
N PHE A 166 9.30 -1.26 11.64
CA PHE A 166 9.61 -1.26 10.21
C PHE A 166 8.98 -2.48 9.54
N LEU A 167 8.26 -2.24 8.44
CA LEU A 167 7.66 -3.28 7.62
C LEU A 167 7.85 -2.96 6.15
N GLU A 168 8.42 -3.89 5.39
CA GLU A 168 8.44 -3.86 3.93
C GLU A 168 7.53 -4.96 3.39
N MET A 169 6.55 -4.57 2.58
CA MET A 169 5.59 -5.46 1.93
C MET A 169 5.78 -5.41 0.43
N ARG A 170 5.50 -6.51 -0.24
CA ARG A 170 5.51 -6.60 -1.70
C ARG A 170 4.15 -7.04 -2.19
N GLY A 171 3.75 -6.51 -3.33
CA GLY A 171 2.48 -6.82 -3.95
C GLY A 171 2.49 -6.50 -5.42
N GLU A 172 1.35 -6.71 -6.03
CA GLU A 172 1.09 -6.41 -7.43
C GLU A 172 -0.07 -5.42 -7.51
N VAL A 173 0.13 -4.32 -8.21
CA VAL A 173 -0.93 -3.35 -8.51
C VAL A 173 -1.57 -3.76 -9.82
N LEU A 174 -2.85 -4.08 -9.76
CA LEU A 174 -3.65 -4.50 -10.89
C LEU A 174 -4.61 -3.39 -11.30
N HIS A 175 -4.79 -3.21 -12.60
CA HIS A 175 -5.95 -2.51 -13.13
C HIS A 175 -7.00 -3.56 -13.46
N LEU A 176 -8.12 -3.50 -12.77
CA LEU A 176 -9.26 -4.34 -13.11
C LEU A 176 -10.14 -3.52 -14.03
N ASP A 177 -10.31 -3.99 -15.27
CA ASP A 177 -11.34 -3.44 -16.15
C ASP A 177 -12.71 -3.68 -15.51
N PRO A 178 -13.63 -2.68 -15.57
CA PRO A 178 -14.94 -2.77 -14.96
C PRO A 178 -15.85 -3.81 -15.60
#